data_4c720699b2a691188c0f31e0d6f2a3b0
#
_entry.id   4c720699b2a691188c0f31e0d6f2a3b0
#
_cell.length_a   1.000
_cell.length_b   1.000
_cell.length_c   1.000
_cell.angle_alpha   90.00
_cell.angle_beta   90.00
_cell.angle_gamma   90.00
#
_symmetry.space_group_name_H-M   'P 1'
#
loop_
_entity.id
_entity.type
_entity.pdbx_description
1 polymer ?
#
loop_
_entity_poly.entity_id
_entity_poly.type
_entity_poly.pdbx_seq_one_letter_code
_entity_poly.pdbx_strand_id
1 'polypeptide(L)'
;MALCLIVTRPAAQAADWVRQLSALGLQAEALPLLGIEAVADQAPLLAAWQDLTACKLVVFVSPNAVQHFFAAAPSFAPNPPATWPSAVLAGSTGPGTTQALRQAGVPAAQIAEPAAEAAQFDTEALWSRLQAMAWTAERVLVVRGESGRDWLADVLRQQGAEVNFVAAYRRTPPQPDAAGLALLAAASSQPAQHLWLFSSSEAVACLHALAPAADWSRSRALASHPRIVQAARDLGFGQVQITAPTVQAVTQAAVRLGSPGPGADASGQAPGQARGPEGPSIQLLDL
;
A
#
# COMPACT_ATOMS: atom_id res chain seq x y z
N MET A 1 20.91 15.79 -5.42
CA MET A 1 20.96 14.63 -4.49
C MET A 1 19.83 13.69 -4.87
N ALA A 2 20.04 12.37 -4.75
CA ALA A 2 19.00 11.39 -5.06
C ALA A 2 17.88 11.43 -4.00
N LEU A 3 16.63 11.26 -4.45
CA LEU A 3 15.45 11.21 -3.60
C LEU A 3 15.41 9.87 -2.84
N CYS A 4 15.33 9.88 -1.51
CA CYS A 4 15.16 8.69 -0.68
C CYS A 4 13.67 8.38 -0.45
N LEU A 5 13.23 7.18 -0.81
CA LEU A 5 11.86 6.71 -0.59
C LEU A 5 11.76 6.03 0.79
N ILE A 6 10.91 6.54 1.67
CA ILE A 6 10.66 5.98 3.00
C ILE A 6 9.47 5.02 2.93
N VAL A 7 9.74 3.73 3.13
CA VAL A 7 8.71 2.67 3.09
C VAL A 7 8.15 2.45 4.49
N THR A 8 6.87 2.78 4.70
CA THR A 8 6.22 2.77 6.03
C THR A 8 5.42 1.50 6.33
N ARG A 9 5.54 0.46 5.49
CA ARG A 9 4.87 -0.83 5.69
C ARG A 9 5.37 -1.53 6.94
N PRO A 10 4.64 -2.54 7.48
CA PRO A 10 5.16 -3.43 8.52
C PRO A 10 6.51 -4.02 8.15
N ALA A 11 7.38 -4.27 9.14
CA ALA A 11 8.82 -4.51 8.97
C ALA A 11 9.18 -5.53 7.87
N ALA A 12 8.56 -6.73 7.87
CA ALA A 12 8.85 -7.76 6.87
C ALA A 12 8.51 -7.30 5.44
N GLN A 13 7.39 -6.60 5.26
CA GLN A 13 6.98 -6.06 3.97
C GLN A 13 7.86 -4.88 3.55
N ALA A 14 8.24 -4.00 4.50
CA ALA A 14 9.12 -2.86 4.22
C ALA A 14 10.47 -3.33 3.72
N ALA A 15 11.08 -4.33 4.36
CA ALA A 15 12.36 -4.91 3.94
C ALA A 15 12.29 -5.49 2.52
N ASP A 16 11.21 -6.20 2.18
CA ASP A 16 11.01 -6.73 0.82
C ASP A 16 10.85 -5.62 -0.22
N TRP A 17 10.06 -4.59 0.10
CA TRP A 17 9.87 -3.44 -0.78
C TRP A 17 11.17 -2.66 -1.00
N VAL A 18 11.94 -2.41 0.05
CA VAL A 18 13.26 -1.75 -0.04
C VAL A 18 14.18 -2.53 -0.99
N ARG A 19 14.26 -3.87 -0.85
CA ARG A 19 15.07 -4.68 -1.77
C ARG A 19 14.64 -4.53 -3.23
N GLN A 20 13.33 -4.61 -3.50
CA GLN A 20 12.79 -4.50 -4.86
C GLN A 20 13.00 -3.10 -5.45
N LEU A 21 12.77 -2.04 -4.68
CA LEU A 21 12.97 -0.66 -5.12
C LEU A 21 14.45 -0.37 -5.38
N SER A 22 15.36 -0.86 -4.51
CA SER A 22 16.81 -0.73 -4.69
C SER A 22 17.31 -1.47 -5.92
N ALA A 23 16.75 -2.65 -6.22
CA ALA A 23 17.06 -3.38 -7.45
C ALA A 23 16.65 -2.62 -8.73
N LEU A 24 15.70 -1.68 -8.62
CA LEU A 24 15.29 -0.77 -9.69
C LEU A 24 16.02 0.59 -9.67
N GLY A 25 17.09 0.71 -8.86
CA GLY A 25 17.95 1.90 -8.82
C GLY A 25 17.44 3.04 -7.95
N LEU A 26 16.38 2.85 -7.15
CA LEU A 26 15.90 3.86 -6.20
C LEU A 26 16.63 3.75 -4.87
N GLN A 27 16.93 4.89 -4.25
CA GLN A 27 17.27 4.90 -2.82
C GLN A 27 15.99 4.71 -2.02
N ALA A 28 15.95 3.67 -1.19
CA ALA A 28 14.79 3.36 -0.36
C ALA A 28 15.24 2.88 1.03
N GLU A 29 14.55 3.34 2.06
CA GLU A 29 14.78 2.97 3.45
C GLU A 29 13.46 2.57 4.13
N ALA A 30 13.55 1.66 5.09
CA ALA A 30 12.38 1.20 5.85
C ALA A 30 12.21 2.03 7.13
N LEU A 31 11.00 2.57 7.33
CA LEU A 31 10.55 3.13 8.60
C LEU A 31 9.17 2.55 8.91
N PRO A 32 9.09 1.33 9.46
CA PRO A 32 7.81 0.71 9.78
C PRO A 32 7.02 1.56 10.78
N LEU A 33 5.82 1.99 10.39
CA LEU A 33 4.94 2.81 11.23
C LEU A 33 3.80 2.00 11.87
N LEU A 34 3.82 0.68 11.72
CA LEU A 34 2.90 -0.26 12.37
C LEU A 34 3.68 -1.52 12.77
N GLY A 35 3.59 -1.89 14.03
CA GLY A 35 3.95 -3.21 14.51
C GLY A 35 2.84 -4.22 14.16
N ILE A 36 3.23 -5.44 13.83
CA ILE A 36 2.31 -6.56 13.58
C ILE A 36 2.78 -7.72 14.46
N GLU A 37 1.89 -8.22 15.29
CA GLU A 37 2.15 -9.34 16.19
C GLU A 37 1.07 -10.41 16.05
N ALA A 38 1.40 -11.66 16.34
CA ALA A 38 0.41 -12.71 16.43
C ALA A 38 -0.62 -12.41 17.53
N VAL A 39 -1.84 -12.87 17.35
CA VAL A 39 -2.84 -12.84 18.44
C VAL A 39 -2.38 -13.71 19.59
N ALA A 40 -2.72 -13.32 20.82
CA ALA A 40 -2.35 -14.07 22.02
C ALA A 40 -3.06 -15.44 22.09
N ASP A 41 -4.35 -15.47 21.75
CA ASP A 41 -5.14 -16.70 21.66
C ASP A 41 -5.22 -17.16 20.20
N GLN A 42 -4.62 -18.31 19.90
CA GLN A 42 -4.63 -18.92 18.57
C GLN A 42 -5.73 -19.99 18.41
N ALA A 43 -6.48 -20.31 19.45
CA ALA A 43 -7.52 -21.32 19.38
C ALA A 43 -8.58 -21.03 18.30
N PRO A 44 -9.04 -19.76 18.10
CA PRO A 44 -9.95 -19.43 17.01
C PRO A 44 -9.35 -19.65 15.60
N LEU A 45 -8.04 -19.44 15.43
CA LEU A 45 -7.35 -19.71 14.16
C LEU A 45 -7.28 -21.22 13.88
N LEU A 46 -6.98 -22.02 14.89
CA LEU A 46 -6.96 -23.49 14.78
C LEU A 46 -8.35 -24.04 14.44
N ALA A 47 -9.41 -23.53 15.10
CA ALA A 47 -10.79 -23.89 14.77
C ALA A 47 -11.15 -23.50 13.34
N ALA A 48 -10.73 -22.33 12.88
CA ALA A 48 -10.95 -21.89 11.51
C ALA A 48 -10.26 -22.80 10.47
N TRP A 49 -9.08 -23.34 10.79
CA TRP A 49 -8.41 -24.33 9.95
C TRP A 49 -9.17 -25.67 9.91
N GLN A 50 -9.73 -26.11 11.03
CA GLN A 50 -10.53 -27.35 11.11
C GLN A 50 -11.82 -27.26 10.27
N ASP A 51 -12.46 -26.08 10.29
CA ASP A 51 -13.70 -25.80 9.59
C ASP A 51 -13.49 -25.27 8.14
N LEU A 52 -12.24 -25.20 7.69
CA LEU A 52 -11.88 -24.54 6.41
C LEU A 52 -12.68 -25.10 5.22
N THR A 53 -12.84 -26.42 5.14
CA THR A 53 -13.54 -27.10 4.02
C THR A 53 -15.04 -26.83 3.99
N ALA A 54 -15.63 -26.34 5.09
CA ALA A 54 -17.02 -25.95 5.14
C ALA A 54 -17.27 -24.52 4.64
N CYS A 55 -16.21 -23.76 4.34
CA CYS A 55 -16.32 -22.42 3.79
C CYS A 55 -16.39 -22.46 2.25
N LYS A 56 -17.24 -21.64 1.67
CA LYS A 56 -17.20 -21.32 0.25
C LYS A 56 -16.11 -20.32 -0.09
N LEU A 57 -15.88 -19.37 0.82
CA LEU A 57 -14.92 -18.28 0.64
C LEU A 57 -14.20 -17.98 1.95
N VAL A 58 -12.88 -17.80 1.86
CA VAL A 58 -12.07 -17.22 2.94
C VAL A 58 -11.45 -15.93 2.43
N VAL A 59 -11.83 -14.80 3.01
CA VAL A 59 -11.33 -13.48 2.62
C VAL A 59 -10.13 -13.09 3.47
N PHE A 60 -9.02 -12.75 2.83
CA PHE A 60 -7.83 -12.22 3.49
C PHE A 60 -7.72 -10.72 3.22
N VAL A 61 -7.82 -9.90 4.25
CA VAL A 61 -7.86 -8.44 4.10
C VAL A 61 -6.48 -7.79 3.98
N SER A 62 -5.41 -8.57 4.13
CA SER A 62 -4.03 -8.08 4.02
C SER A 62 -3.03 -9.22 3.88
N PRO A 63 -1.77 -8.95 3.44
CA PRO A 63 -0.70 -9.94 3.47
C PRO A 63 -0.43 -10.49 4.89
N ASN A 64 -0.56 -9.65 5.93
CA ASN A 64 -0.40 -10.08 7.32
C ASN A 64 -1.47 -11.12 7.73
N ALA A 65 -2.71 -10.94 7.26
CA ALA A 65 -3.77 -11.92 7.50
C ALA A 65 -3.40 -13.29 6.92
N VAL A 66 -2.85 -13.32 5.71
CA VAL A 66 -2.36 -14.56 5.08
C VAL A 66 -1.22 -15.15 5.90
N GLN A 67 -0.18 -14.38 6.18
CA GLN A 67 1.02 -14.86 6.87
C GLN A 67 0.68 -15.47 8.24
N HIS A 68 -0.09 -14.77 9.06
CA HIS A 68 -0.44 -15.24 10.39
C HIS A 68 -1.44 -16.40 10.38
N PHE A 69 -2.39 -16.42 9.44
CA PHE A 69 -3.32 -17.54 9.29
C PHE A 69 -2.57 -18.82 8.90
N PHE A 70 -1.69 -18.75 7.90
CA PHE A 70 -0.93 -19.93 7.47
C PHE A 70 0.15 -20.34 8.49
N ALA A 71 0.73 -19.40 9.24
CA ALA A 71 1.66 -19.72 10.33
C ALA A 71 0.98 -20.49 11.48
N ALA A 72 -0.33 -20.31 11.69
CA ALA A 72 -1.11 -21.03 12.67
C ALA A 72 -1.66 -22.38 12.17
N ALA A 73 -1.31 -22.78 10.94
CA ALA A 73 -1.74 -24.07 10.38
C ALA A 73 -1.29 -25.22 11.29
N PRO A 74 -2.18 -26.20 11.59
CA PRO A 74 -1.82 -27.32 12.46
C PRO A 74 -0.65 -28.12 11.93
N SER A 75 0.34 -28.41 12.78
CA SER A 75 1.53 -29.22 12.43
C SER A 75 1.20 -30.69 12.11
N PHE A 76 -0.05 -31.11 12.31
CA PHE A 76 -0.53 -32.47 12.04
C PHE A 76 -0.94 -32.73 10.58
N ALA A 77 -0.98 -31.67 9.78
CA ALA A 77 -1.17 -31.88 8.34
C ALA A 77 0.06 -32.61 7.80
N PRO A 78 -0.11 -33.72 7.04
CA PRO A 78 1.03 -34.40 6.42
C PRO A 78 1.79 -33.43 5.56
N ASN A 79 3.10 -33.45 5.70
CA ASN A 79 4.06 -32.58 5.05
C ASN A 79 3.98 -32.66 3.51
N PRO A 80 3.85 -31.57 2.74
CA PRO A 80 3.73 -30.15 3.11
C PRO A 80 2.30 -29.78 3.57
N PRO A 81 2.09 -28.55 4.11
CA PRO A 81 0.80 -28.15 4.65
C PRO A 81 -0.30 -28.52 3.67
N ALA A 82 -1.40 -29.05 4.20
CA ALA A 82 -2.54 -29.51 3.44
C ALA A 82 -2.80 -28.56 2.26
N THR A 83 -2.82 -29.08 1.05
CA THR A 83 -3.16 -28.33 -0.15
C THR A 83 -4.44 -27.57 0.13
N TRP A 84 -4.47 -26.28 -0.20
CA TRP A 84 -5.69 -25.47 -0.08
C TRP A 84 -6.89 -26.23 -0.63
N PRO A 85 -8.03 -26.35 0.10
CA PRO A 85 -9.14 -27.20 -0.34
C PRO A 85 -9.69 -26.74 -1.68
N SER A 86 -9.87 -27.67 -2.64
CA SER A 86 -10.23 -27.33 -4.02
C SER A 86 -11.60 -26.63 -4.17
N ALA A 87 -12.50 -26.83 -3.21
CA ALA A 87 -13.83 -26.21 -3.21
C ALA A 87 -13.87 -24.82 -2.58
N VAL A 88 -12.77 -24.37 -1.94
CA VAL A 88 -12.72 -23.11 -1.15
C VAL A 88 -12.04 -22.02 -1.96
N LEU A 89 -12.71 -20.88 -2.15
CA LEU A 89 -12.09 -19.69 -2.73
C LEU A 89 -11.32 -18.92 -1.67
N ALA A 90 -10.17 -18.38 -2.06
CA ALA A 90 -9.40 -17.41 -1.27
C ALA A 90 -9.60 -16.01 -1.85
N GLY A 91 -10.31 -15.15 -1.13
CA GLY A 91 -10.53 -13.76 -1.50
C GLY A 91 -9.33 -12.88 -1.12
N SER A 92 -8.82 -12.13 -2.07
CA SER A 92 -7.74 -11.17 -1.88
C SER A 92 -8.23 -9.75 -2.11
N THR A 93 -7.84 -8.82 -1.25
CA THR A 93 -8.19 -7.40 -1.39
C THR A 93 -7.20 -6.60 -2.26
N GLY A 94 -6.14 -7.25 -2.78
CA GLY A 94 -5.18 -6.56 -3.63
C GLY A 94 -3.89 -7.34 -3.89
N PRO A 95 -3.00 -6.81 -4.75
CA PRO A 95 -1.87 -7.55 -5.30
C PRO A 95 -0.90 -8.10 -4.25
N GLY A 96 -0.65 -7.37 -3.17
CA GLY A 96 0.21 -7.87 -2.08
C GLY A 96 -0.40 -9.06 -1.34
N THR A 97 -1.72 -9.07 -1.14
CA THR A 97 -2.44 -10.21 -0.52
C THR A 97 -2.47 -11.41 -1.47
N THR A 98 -2.72 -11.17 -2.76
CA THR A 98 -2.65 -12.21 -3.81
C THR A 98 -1.29 -12.87 -3.85
N GLN A 99 -0.23 -12.07 -3.83
CA GLN A 99 1.14 -12.61 -3.82
C GLN A 99 1.41 -13.47 -2.57
N ALA A 100 0.97 -13.02 -1.39
CA ALA A 100 1.11 -13.77 -0.15
C ALA A 100 0.34 -15.12 -0.22
N LEU A 101 -0.87 -15.14 -0.77
CA LEU A 101 -1.65 -16.36 -0.98
C LEU A 101 -0.94 -17.35 -1.91
N ARG A 102 -0.38 -16.88 -3.02
CA ARG A 102 0.40 -17.70 -3.96
C ARG A 102 1.65 -18.27 -3.28
N GLN A 103 2.36 -17.48 -2.50
CA GLN A 103 3.52 -17.92 -1.73
C GLN A 103 3.16 -18.93 -0.63
N ALA A 104 1.95 -18.84 -0.08
CA ALA A 104 1.41 -19.80 0.88
C ALA A 104 0.89 -21.09 0.21
N GLY A 105 0.98 -21.22 -1.12
CA GLY A 105 0.60 -22.42 -1.85
C GLY A 105 -0.87 -22.48 -2.29
N VAL A 106 -1.63 -21.38 -2.20
CA VAL A 106 -3.00 -21.33 -2.73
C VAL A 106 -2.95 -21.33 -4.27
N PRO A 107 -3.62 -22.28 -4.94
CA PRO A 107 -3.64 -22.33 -6.40
C PRO A 107 -4.26 -21.07 -7.01
N ALA A 108 -3.67 -20.55 -8.08
CA ALA A 108 -4.12 -19.32 -8.71
C ALA A 108 -5.60 -19.35 -9.14
N ALA A 109 -6.09 -20.52 -9.58
CA ALA A 109 -7.49 -20.71 -9.97
C ALA A 109 -8.48 -20.57 -8.80
N GLN A 110 -8.00 -20.67 -7.56
CA GLN A 110 -8.81 -20.55 -6.34
C GLN A 110 -8.69 -19.17 -5.69
N ILE A 111 -7.92 -18.24 -6.27
CA ILE A 111 -7.78 -16.89 -5.75
C ILE A 111 -8.77 -15.97 -6.49
N ALA A 112 -9.74 -15.43 -5.74
CA ALA A 112 -10.58 -14.34 -6.19
C ALA A 112 -9.90 -13.01 -5.83
N GLU A 113 -9.54 -12.22 -6.84
CA GLU A 113 -8.84 -10.93 -6.67
C GLU A 113 -9.51 -9.83 -7.50
N PRO A 114 -9.38 -8.55 -7.11
CA PRO A 114 -9.80 -7.42 -7.95
C PRO A 114 -9.19 -7.50 -9.35
N ALA A 115 -9.89 -6.94 -10.33
CA ALA A 115 -9.33 -6.84 -11.68
C ALA A 115 -8.00 -6.07 -11.65
N ALA A 116 -7.06 -6.43 -12.54
CA ALA A 116 -5.75 -5.78 -12.59
C ALA A 116 -5.86 -4.27 -12.87
N GLU A 117 -6.90 -3.87 -13.63
CA GLU A 117 -7.22 -2.50 -14.00
C GLU A 117 -8.12 -1.78 -12.98
N ALA A 118 -8.40 -2.40 -11.83
CA ALA A 118 -9.23 -1.79 -10.81
C ALA A 118 -8.63 -0.45 -10.35
N ALA A 119 -9.46 0.58 -10.27
CA ALA A 119 -9.03 1.90 -9.82
C ALA A 119 -8.54 1.89 -8.36
N GLN A 120 -9.03 0.94 -7.56
CA GLN A 120 -8.67 0.75 -6.16
C GLN A 120 -8.55 -0.75 -5.86
N PHE A 121 -7.75 -1.08 -4.84
CA PHE A 121 -7.57 -2.43 -4.35
C PHE A 121 -8.06 -2.49 -2.90
N ASP A 122 -9.31 -2.92 -2.75
CA ASP A 122 -10.03 -2.99 -1.47
C ASP A 122 -11.14 -4.06 -1.51
N THR A 123 -11.97 -4.09 -0.46
CA THR A 123 -13.09 -5.03 -0.35
C THR A 123 -14.18 -4.76 -1.36
N GLU A 124 -14.37 -3.51 -1.77
CA GLU A 124 -15.35 -3.08 -2.76
C GLU A 124 -14.98 -3.59 -4.16
N ALA A 125 -13.71 -3.49 -4.51
CA ALA A 125 -13.19 -4.05 -5.76
C ALA A 125 -13.23 -5.60 -5.78
N LEU A 126 -12.96 -6.26 -4.64
CA LEU A 126 -13.15 -7.70 -4.52
C LEU A 126 -14.62 -8.08 -4.69
N TRP A 127 -15.54 -7.34 -4.06
CA TRP A 127 -16.98 -7.60 -4.18
C TRP A 127 -17.46 -7.57 -5.64
N SER A 128 -16.95 -6.67 -6.46
CA SER A 128 -17.26 -6.62 -7.89
C SER A 128 -16.99 -7.94 -8.63
N ARG A 129 -16.08 -8.77 -8.12
CA ARG A 129 -15.78 -10.11 -8.65
C ARG A 129 -16.69 -11.20 -8.07
N LEU A 130 -17.22 -10.99 -6.86
CA LEU A 130 -17.95 -11.98 -6.09
C LEU A 130 -19.50 -11.83 -6.23
N GLN A 131 -19.99 -10.65 -6.61
CA GLN A 131 -21.42 -10.32 -6.58
C GLN A 131 -22.31 -11.19 -7.46
N ALA A 132 -21.77 -11.82 -8.52
CA ALA A 132 -22.52 -12.71 -9.41
C ALA A 132 -22.67 -14.14 -8.83
N MET A 133 -22.05 -14.44 -7.71
CA MET A 133 -22.12 -15.76 -7.09
C MET A 133 -23.32 -15.86 -6.15
N ALA A 134 -23.87 -17.07 -5.98
CA ALA A 134 -24.90 -17.34 -4.99
C ALA A 134 -24.30 -17.41 -3.58
N TRP A 135 -24.91 -16.70 -2.62
CA TRP A 135 -24.40 -16.59 -1.25
C TRP A 135 -25.36 -17.13 -0.18
N THR A 136 -26.59 -17.44 -0.54
CA THR A 136 -27.61 -17.92 0.41
C THR A 136 -27.16 -19.19 1.12
N ALA A 137 -27.12 -19.16 2.45
CA ALA A 137 -26.67 -20.22 3.34
C ALA A 137 -25.20 -20.68 3.13
N GLU A 138 -24.40 -19.87 2.43
CA GLU A 138 -22.97 -20.16 2.25
C GLU A 138 -22.13 -19.61 3.39
N ARG A 139 -21.14 -20.37 3.82
CA ARG A 139 -20.22 -19.95 4.90
C ARG A 139 -19.06 -19.19 4.35
N VAL A 140 -18.81 -18.02 4.93
CA VAL A 140 -17.69 -17.14 4.59
C VAL A 140 -16.88 -16.86 5.86
N LEU A 141 -15.56 -17.01 5.76
CA LEU A 141 -14.63 -16.63 6.80
C LEU A 141 -13.88 -15.36 6.37
N VAL A 142 -13.81 -14.36 7.24
CA VAL A 142 -12.98 -13.16 7.02
C VAL A 142 -11.80 -13.19 7.98
N VAL A 143 -10.60 -13.38 7.43
CA VAL A 143 -9.32 -13.39 8.16
C VAL A 143 -8.75 -11.97 8.15
N ARG A 144 -8.60 -11.39 9.36
CA ARG A 144 -8.21 -9.99 9.51
C ARG A 144 -7.35 -9.74 10.75
N GLY A 145 -7.00 -8.49 11.04
CA GLY A 145 -6.52 -8.09 12.37
C GLY A 145 -7.67 -8.03 13.37
N GLU A 146 -7.37 -7.76 14.65
CA GLU A 146 -8.39 -7.61 15.73
C GLU A 146 -9.44 -6.54 15.40
N SER A 147 -9.11 -5.57 14.56
CA SER A 147 -10.02 -4.52 14.08
C SER A 147 -9.97 -4.40 12.56
N GLY A 148 -11.03 -3.84 11.98
CA GLY A 148 -11.13 -3.60 10.55
C GLY A 148 -12.53 -3.19 10.15
N ARG A 149 -12.73 -2.93 8.84
CA ARG A 149 -14.05 -2.59 8.28
C ARG A 149 -14.88 -3.85 8.08
N ASP A 150 -16.16 -3.76 8.35
CA ASP A 150 -17.11 -4.86 8.23
C ASP A 150 -17.92 -4.82 6.92
N TRP A 151 -17.71 -3.81 6.10
CA TRP A 151 -18.49 -3.52 4.90
C TRP A 151 -18.74 -4.76 4.01
N LEU A 152 -17.70 -5.52 3.67
CA LEU A 152 -17.86 -6.72 2.83
C LEU A 152 -18.67 -7.82 3.54
N ALA A 153 -18.46 -7.97 4.85
CA ALA A 153 -19.22 -8.93 5.64
C ALA A 153 -20.71 -8.57 5.66
N ASP A 154 -21.03 -7.28 5.79
CA ASP A 154 -22.41 -6.79 5.81
C ASP A 154 -23.09 -7.00 4.45
N VAL A 155 -22.37 -6.73 3.35
CA VAL A 155 -22.86 -6.99 2.00
C VAL A 155 -23.13 -8.49 1.79
N LEU A 156 -22.18 -9.36 2.19
CA LEU A 156 -22.35 -10.81 2.06
C LEU A 156 -23.53 -11.33 2.91
N ARG A 157 -23.70 -10.83 4.13
CA ARG A 157 -24.86 -11.16 4.99
C ARG A 157 -26.17 -10.73 4.37
N GLN A 158 -26.22 -9.55 3.73
CA GLN A 158 -27.40 -9.09 2.98
C GLN A 158 -27.75 -10.02 1.80
N GLN A 159 -26.75 -10.72 1.25
CA GLN A 159 -26.96 -11.74 0.22
C GLN A 159 -27.27 -13.14 0.80
N GLY A 160 -27.42 -13.25 2.12
CA GLY A 160 -27.81 -14.49 2.81
C GLY A 160 -26.63 -15.38 3.23
N ALA A 161 -25.39 -14.91 3.20
CA ALA A 161 -24.23 -15.66 3.65
C ALA A 161 -24.13 -15.66 5.19
N GLU A 162 -23.56 -16.75 5.74
CA GLU A 162 -23.12 -16.85 7.13
C GLU A 162 -21.66 -16.36 7.22
N VAL A 163 -21.45 -15.14 7.72
CA VAL A 163 -20.11 -14.55 7.77
C VAL A 163 -19.54 -14.55 9.17
N ASN A 164 -18.41 -15.22 9.34
CA ASN A 164 -17.61 -15.27 10.55
C ASN A 164 -16.29 -14.49 10.37
N PHE A 165 -15.74 -14.01 11.48
CA PHE A 165 -14.44 -13.35 11.53
C PHE A 165 -13.46 -14.14 12.35
N VAL A 166 -12.19 -14.14 11.93
CA VAL A 166 -11.09 -14.57 12.75
C VAL A 166 -9.98 -13.54 12.76
N ALA A 167 -9.53 -13.14 13.95
CA ALA A 167 -8.37 -12.29 14.12
C ALA A 167 -7.11 -13.15 13.98
N ALA A 168 -6.26 -12.84 13.00
CA ALA A 168 -5.00 -13.55 12.77
C ALA A 168 -3.80 -12.79 13.35
N TYR A 169 -3.91 -11.49 13.53
CA TYR A 169 -2.84 -10.64 14.05
C TYR A 169 -3.41 -9.42 14.79
N ARG A 170 -2.59 -8.81 15.61
CA ARG A 170 -2.87 -7.50 16.20
C ARG A 170 -1.89 -6.44 15.69
N ARG A 171 -2.34 -5.19 15.66
CA ARG A 171 -1.50 -4.04 15.38
C ARG A 171 -0.99 -3.46 16.67
N THR A 172 0.28 -3.07 16.66
CA THR A 172 0.93 -2.40 17.81
C THR A 172 1.53 -1.08 17.36
N PRO A 173 1.70 -0.11 18.28
CA PRO A 173 2.43 1.11 17.97
C PRO A 173 3.81 0.81 17.40
N PRO A 174 4.33 1.66 16.49
CA PRO A 174 5.67 1.49 15.96
C PRO A 174 6.72 1.69 17.04
N GLN A 175 7.80 0.90 16.95
CA GLN A 175 8.96 1.01 17.84
C GLN A 175 10.21 1.19 16.97
N PRO A 176 10.44 2.41 16.41
CA PRO A 176 11.63 2.66 15.61
C PRO A 176 12.87 2.55 16.47
N ASP A 177 13.89 1.88 15.95
CA ASP A 177 15.23 1.85 16.53
C ASP A 177 15.97 3.19 16.30
N ALA A 178 17.22 3.26 16.73
CA ALA A 178 18.04 4.47 16.60
C ALA A 178 18.17 4.93 15.12
N ALA A 179 18.29 3.98 14.17
CA ALA A 179 18.38 4.29 12.75
C ALA A 179 17.04 4.84 12.22
N GLY A 180 15.92 4.23 12.61
CA GLY A 180 14.58 4.72 12.26
C GLY A 180 14.29 6.11 12.83
N LEU A 181 14.70 6.40 14.06
CA LEU A 181 14.59 7.74 14.65
C LEU A 181 15.46 8.76 13.91
N ALA A 182 16.68 8.39 13.52
CA ALA A 182 17.56 9.26 12.72
C ALA A 182 16.96 9.54 11.33
N LEU A 183 16.39 8.52 10.67
CA LEU A 183 15.70 8.68 9.40
C LEU A 183 14.47 9.60 9.52
N LEU A 184 13.68 9.45 10.58
CA LEU A 184 12.55 10.33 10.87
C LEU A 184 12.98 11.78 11.03
N ALA A 185 14.05 12.04 11.81
CA ALA A 185 14.61 13.36 12.01
C ALA A 185 15.16 13.96 10.71
N ALA A 186 15.86 13.18 9.89
CA ALA A 186 16.34 13.60 8.57
C ALA A 186 15.21 13.96 7.63
N ALA A 187 14.15 13.13 7.58
CA ALA A 187 12.98 13.36 6.72
C ALA A 187 12.19 14.61 7.12
N SER A 188 12.13 14.91 8.42
CA SER A 188 11.47 16.13 8.92
C SER A 188 12.28 17.38 8.62
N SER A 189 13.61 17.34 8.77
CA SER A 189 14.50 18.50 8.56
C SER A 189 14.84 18.75 7.10
N GLN A 190 14.84 17.71 6.27
CA GLN A 190 15.22 17.75 4.85
C GLN A 190 14.12 17.17 3.94
N PRO A 191 12.89 17.75 3.96
CA PRO A 191 11.73 17.18 3.26
C PRO A 191 11.92 17.06 1.74
N ALA A 192 12.76 17.91 1.14
CA ALA A 192 13.04 17.87 -0.30
C ALA A 192 13.81 16.61 -0.74
N GLN A 193 14.53 15.96 0.18
CA GLN A 193 15.33 14.76 -0.10
C GLN A 193 14.56 13.45 0.17
N HIS A 194 13.36 13.52 0.72
CA HIS A 194 12.60 12.37 1.14
C HIS A 194 11.21 12.32 0.49
N LEU A 195 10.77 11.10 0.17
CA LEU A 195 9.45 10.81 -0.35
C LEU A 195 8.82 9.69 0.50
N TRP A 196 7.71 9.96 1.13
CA TRP A 196 7.02 8.99 1.97
C TRP A 196 6.13 8.06 1.15
N LEU A 197 6.12 6.77 1.47
CA LEU A 197 5.20 5.79 0.88
C LEU A 197 4.26 5.25 1.95
N PHE A 198 3.01 5.71 1.92
CA PHE A 198 1.96 5.25 2.83
C PHE A 198 1.05 4.19 2.18
N SER A 199 0.82 3.10 2.90
CA SER A 199 -0.11 2.03 2.52
C SER A 199 -1.23 1.82 3.54
N SER A 200 -1.30 2.67 4.58
CA SER A 200 -2.32 2.63 5.63
C SER A 200 -2.55 4.03 6.20
N SER A 201 -3.81 4.40 6.43
CA SER A 201 -4.16 5.63 7.16
C SER A 201 -3.73 5.56 8.63
N GLU A 202 -3.69 4.38 9.22
CA GLU A 202 -3.21 4.15 10.58
C GLU A 202 -1.70 4.43 10.70
N ALA A 203 -0.91 4.09 9.66
CA ALA A 203 0.51 4.45 9.61
C ALA A 203 0.71 5.98 9.62
N VAL A 204 -0.17 6.75 8.95
CA VAL A 204 -0.14 8.21 8.99
C VAL A 204 -0.44 8.73 10.41
N ALA A 205 -1.44 8.14 11.10
CA ALA A 205 -1.75 8.49 12.48
C ALA A 205 -0.59 8.16 13.43
N CYS A 206 0.08 7.02 13.23
CA CYS A 206 1.27 6.65 14.00
C CYS A 206 2.45 7.61 13.76
N LEU A 207 2.63 8.11 12.54
CA LEU A 207 3.63 9.15 12.26
C LEU A 207 3.35 10.42 13.04
N HIS A 208 2.09 10.85 13.10
CA HIS A 208 1.71 11.99 13.92
C HIS A 208 2.04 11.78 15.41
N ALA A 209 1.75 10.60 15.94
CA ALA A 209 2.06 10.26 17.33
C ALA A 209 3.57 10.24 17.62
N LEU A 210 4.40 9.79 16.65
CA LEU A 210 5.86 9.77 16.78
C LEU A 210 6.50 11.17 16.67
N ALA A 211 5.92 12.06 15.88
CA ALA A 211 6.48 13.38 15.61
C ALA A 211 5.37 14.47 15.63
N PRO A 212 4.72 14.71 16.79
CA PRO A 212 3.55 15.60 16.88
C PRO A 212 3.86 17.07 16.59
N ALA A 213 5.11 17.49 16.72
CA ALA A 213 5.56 18.86 16.47
C ALA A 213 6.19 19.06 15.07
N ALA A 214 6.22 18.01 14.24
CA ALA A 214 6.85 18.11 12.92
C ALA A 214 5.95 18.87 11.93
N ASP A 215 6.55 19.76 11.15
CA ASP A 215 5.90 20.43 10.02
C ASP A 215 6.08 19.62 8.74
N TRP A 216 4.98 19.07 8.23
CA TRP A 216 4.94 18.27 7.01
C TRP A 216 4.59 19.07 5.75
N SER A 217 4.39 20.39 5.85
CA SER A 217 3.90 21.25 4.76
C SER A 217 4.82 21.24 3.51
N ARG A 218 6.09 20.94 3.68
CA ARG A 218 7.07 20.80 2.59
C ARG A 218 7.34 19.35 2.20
N SER A 219 6.75 18.39 2.89
CA SER A 219 6.95 16.95 2.67
C SER A 219 6.06 16.42 1.55
N ARG A 220 6.56 15.40 0.86
CA ARG A 220 5.89 14.73 -0.25
C ARG A 220 5.59 13.28 0.10
N ALA A 221 4.42 12.79 -0.35
CA ALA A 221 4.03 11.41 -0.12
C ALA A 221 3.39 10.76 -1.35
N LEU A 222 3.59 9.46 -1.48
CA LEU A 222 2.80 8.54 -2.29
C LEU A 222 1.85 7.77 -1.37
N ALA A 223 0.61 7.62 -1.79
CA ALA A 223 -0.41 6.90 -1.04
C ALA A 223 -1.16 5.94 -1.96
N SER A 224 -1.44 4.73 -1.48
CA SER A 224 -2.02 3.66 -2.29
C SER A 224 -3.56 3.68 -2.35
N HIS A 225 -4.22 4.62 -1.67
CA HIS A 225 -5.68 4.71 -1.62
C HIS A 225 -6.14 6.15 -1.30
N PRO A 226 -7.30 6.63 -1.83
CA PRO A 226 -7.82 7.98 -1.55
C PRO A 226 -7.93 8.32 -0.06
N ARG A 227 -8.35 7.36 0.79
CA ARG A 227 -8.41 7.56 2.24
C ARG A 227 -7.05 7.84 2.87
N ILE A 228 -5.98 7.24 2.34
CA ILE A 228 -4.61 7.47 2.81
C ILE A 228 -4.13 8.84 2.34
N VAL A 229 -4.48 9.23 1.10
CA VAL A 229 -4.22 10.59 0.59
C VAL A 229 -4.84 11.62 1.52
N GLN A 230 -6.12 11.42 1.89
CA GLN A 230 -6.82 12.35 2.78
C GLN A 230 -6.14 12.40 4.15
N ALA A 231 -5.85 11.26 4.77
CA ALA A 231 -5.16 11.21 6.07
C ALA A 231 -3.80 11.93 6.04
N ALA A 232 -3.00 11.75 4.98
CA ALA A 232 -1.71 12.43 4.85
C ALA A 232 -1.87 13.95 4.65
N ARG A 233 -2.90 14.40 3.92
CA ARG A 233 -3.23 15.83 3.78
C ARG A 233 -3.70 16.43 5.10
N ASP A 234 -4.54 15.72 5.85
CA ASP A 234 -5.02 16.14 7.16
C ASP A 234 -3.87 16.25 8.17
N LEU A 235 -2.83 15.41 8.03
CA LEU A 235 -1.60 15.53 8.82
C LEU A 235 -0.74 16.73 8.39
N GLY A 236 -1.02 17.36 7.25
CA GLY A 236 -0.32 18.56 6.79
C GLY A 236 0.71 18.33 5.69
N PHE A 237 0.77 17.14 5.05
CA PHE A 237 1.66 16.91 3.92
C PHE A 237 1.33 17.85 2.76
N GLY A 238 2.34 18.60 2.29
CA GLY A 238 2.15 19.61 1.23
C GLY A 238 1.84 19.03 -0.14
N GLN A 239 2.36 17.85 -0.45
CA GLN A 239 2.09 17.16 -1.70
C GLN A 239 1.82 15.68 -1.47
N VAL A 240 0.63 15.21 -1.82
CA VAL A 240 0.27 13.78 -1.73
C VAL A 240 -0.27 13.32 -3.07
N GLN A 241 0.38 12.32 -3.66
CA GLN A 241 -0.03 11.71 -4.93
C GLN A 241 -0.51 10.28 -4.71
N ILE A 242 -1.60 9.92 -5.37
CA ILE A 242 -2.08 8.52 -5.39
C ILE A 242 -1.22 7.68 -6.35
N THR A 243 -0.96 6.44 -5.98
CA THR A 243 -0.27 5.45 -6.83
C THR A 243 -0.84 4.06 -6.60
N ALA A 244 -0.76 3.19 -7.59
CA ALA A 244 -1.12 1.78 -7.37
C ALA A 244 -0.15 1.12 -6.39
N PRO A 245 -0.61 0.14 -5.57
CA PRO A 245 0.20 -0.52 -4.55
C PRO A 245 1.14 -1.59 -5.13
N THR A 246 1.86 -1.24 -6.20
CA THR A 246 2.86 -2.09 -6.87
C THR A 246 4.20 -1.39 -6.91
N VAL A 247 5.29 -2.17 -6.86
CA VAL A 247 6.66 -1.63 -6.90
C VAL A 247 6.89 -0.82 -8.17
N GLN A 248 6.39 -1.31 -9.32
CA GLN A 248 6.54 -0.62 -10.61
C GLN A 248 5.85 0.75 -10.63
N ALA A 249 4.61 0.84 -10.15
CA ALA A 249 3.87 2.10 -10.12
C ALA A 249 4.53 3.12 -9.17
N VAL A 250 4.99 2.65 -8.01
CA VAL A 250 5.72 3.48 -7.03
C VAL A 250 7.04 3.97 -7.62
N THR A 251 7.81 3.10 -8.30
CA THR A 251 9.05 3.49 -8.99
C THR A 251 8.80 4.58 -10.01
N GLN A 252 7.80 4.41 -10.89
CA GLN A 252 7.45 5.41 -11.89
C GLN A 252 7.02 6.75 -11.26
N ALA A 253 6.25 6.71 -10.17
CA ALA A 253 5.83 7.90 -9.46
C ALA A 253 7.01 8.60 -8.77
N ALA A 254 7.91 7.85 -8.13
CA ALA A 254 9.10 8.39 -7.47
C ALA A 254 10.06 9.04 -8.47
N VAL A 255 10.29 8.43 -9.63
CA VAL A 255 11.13 9.01 -10.70
C VAL A 255 10.54 10.34 -11.20
N ARG A 256 9.21 10.40 -11.44
CA ARG A 256 8.53 11.66 -11.84
C ARG A 256 8.69 12.76 -10.80
N LEU A 257 8.60 12.44 -9.52
CA LEU A 257 8.73 13.39 -8.42
C LEU A 257 10.19 13.77 -8.10
N GLY A 258 11.14 12.92 -8.46
CA GLY A 258 12.59 13.17 -8.31
C GLY A 258 13.23 13.93 -9.47
N SER A 259 12.57 13.99 -10.63
CA SER A 259 13.05 14.77 -11.77
C SER A 259 12.84 16.27 -11.52
N PRO A 260 13.83 17.14 -11.75
CA PRO A 260 13.62 18.57 -11.68
C PRO A 260 12.53 18.96 -12.68
N GLY A 261 11.50 19.64 -12.21
CA GLY A 261 10.40 20.12 -13.05
C GLY A 261 10.94 21.01 -14.19
N PRO A 262 10.27 21.05 -15.37
CA PRO A 262 10.62 21.96 -16.44
C PRO A 262 10.30 23.41 -16.01
N GLY A 263 11.21 24.08 -15.28
CA GLY A 263 10.94 25.43 -14.79
C GLY A 263 11.95 26.07 -13.85
N ALA A 264 13.15 25.48 -13.66
CA ALA A 264 14.13 26.06 -12.73
C ALA A 264 15.35 26.72 -13.39
N ASP A 265 15.44 26.78 -14.73
CA ASP A 265 16.54 27.45 -15.44
C ASP A 265 16.01 28.44 -16.48
N ALA A 266 15.40 29.54 -16.03
CA ALA A 266 15.14 30.71 -16.83
C ALA A 266 15.17 31.98 -15.98
N SER A 267 16.31 32.22 -15.29
CA SER A 267 16.61 33.55 -14.76
C SER A 267 18.11 33.79 -14.81
N GLY A 268 18.56 34.48 -15.85
CA GLY A 268 19.90 35.05 -15.87
C GLY A 268 20.63 34.99 -17.20
N GLN A 269 20.15 35.71 -18.22
CA GLN A 269 21.05 36.54 -19.03
C GLN A 269 20.22 37.33 -20.04
N ALA A 270 20.02 38.60 -19.76
CA ALA A 270 19.60 39.57 -20.78
C ALA A 270 20.76 39.76 -21.77
N PRO A 271 20.54 39.64 -23.08
CA PRO A 271 21.56 40.02 -24.05
C PRO A 271 21.63 41.54 -24.11
N GLY A 272 22.85 42.06 -23.87
CA GLY A 272 23.20 43.44 -24.02
C GLY A 272 22.85 43.99 -25.39
N GLN A 273 22.34 45.23 -25.41
CA GLN A 273 22.11 46.05 -26.56
C GLN A 273 23.44 46.35 -27.28
N ALA A 274 23.60 45.86 -28.48
CA ALA A 274 24.56 46.39 -29.43
C ALA A 274 23.84 47.38 -30.36
N ARG A 275 24.27 48.66 -30.29
CA ARG A 275 23.89 49.73 -31.21
C ARG A 275 24.65 49.62 -32.52
N GLY A 276 23.95 49.92 -33.64
CA GLY A 276 24.41 50.56 -34.82
C GLY A 276 24.49 49.70 -36.05
N PRO A 277 24.59 50.32 -37.35
CA PRO A 277 24.29 51.67 -37.70
C PRO A 277 23.15 51.82 -38.77
N GLU A 278 22.73 53.07 -38.91
CA GLU A 278 21.74 53.54 -39.85
C GLU A 278 22.16 53.44 -41.36
N GLY A 279 21.13 53.27 -42.24
CA GLY A 279 21.10 53.73 -43.61
C GLY A 279 20.56 52.70 -44.60
N PRO A 280 19.98 53.16 -45.74
CA PRO A 280 19.04 54.26 -45.94
C PRO A 280 17.66 53.79 -46.51
N SER A 281 16.70 54.71 -46.43
CA SER A 281 15.36 54.63 -47.02
C SER A 281 15.39 54.44 -48.55
N ILE A 282 14.50 53.56 -49.05
CA ILE A 282 13.95 53.65 -50.39
C ILE A 282 12.45 53.50 -50.34
N GLN A 283 11.80 54.49 -51.01
CA GLN A 283 10.35 54.64 -51.13
C GLN A 283 9.72 53.66 -52.12
N LEU A 284 8.44 53.41 -51.82
CA LEU A 284 7.29 53.17 -52.72
C LEU A 284 7.51 52.62 -54.15
N LEU A 285 6.68 51.62 -54.47
CA LEU A 285 5.62 51.82 -55.49
C LEU A 285 4.67 50.65 -55.57
N ASP A 286 3.40 51.02 -55.70
CA ASP A 286 2.21 50.20 -55.91
C ASP A 286 2.34 49.15 -57.03
N LEU A 287 1.73 47.97 -56.77
CA LEU A 287 0.63 47.44 -57.63
C LEU A 287 -0.02 46.29 -56.95
#